data_2a4c79ce5e5a87722ef160825861fc35
#
_entry.id   2a4c79ce5e5a87722ef160825861fc35
#
_cell.length_a   1.000
_cell.length_b   1.000
_cell.length_c   1.000
_cell.angle_alpha   90.00
_cell.angle_beta   90.00
_cell.angle_gamma   90.00
#
_symmetry.space_group_name_H-M   'P 1'
#
loop_
_entity.id
_entity.type
_entity.pdbx_description
1 polymer ?
#
loop_
_entity_poly.entity_id
_entity_poly.type
_entity_poly.pdbx_seq_one_letter_code
_entity_poly.pdbx_strand_id
1 'polypeptide(L)'
;MRERWPVRLIGLDPSWRELETATRRLKLNEPGGPPEGRVTLLHGSLTYRDQRWAEADAAALIEGIEHIDPAQLPLVERVVFGEARPKTIVVTTPNADYNVLFETLPAGAMRHPDHRFEWTRAEFAAWSDGVAAAYGYRVAFAPIGDVDAAHGAPSQMAVFTR
;
A
#
# COMPACT_ATOMS: atom_id res chain seq x y z
N MET A 1 -18.38 15.02 20.26
CA MET A 1 -18.26 13.63 19.75
C MET A 1 -17.42 13.69 18.48
N ARG A 2 -16.25 13.05 18.40
CA ARG A 2 -15.44 13.05 17.17
C ARG A 2 -16.20 12.28 16.09
N GLU A 3 -16.32 12.88 14.90
CA GLU A 3 -16.96 12.24 13.76
C GLU A 3 -16.22 10.93 13.44
N ARG A 4 -16.92 9.80 13.41
CA ARG A 4 -16.32 8.48 13.20
C ARG A 4 -15.71 8.35 11.79
N TRP A 5 -16.21 9.12 10.83
CA TRP A 5 -15.81 9.10 9.43
C TRP A 5 -15.47 10.52 8.94
N PRO A 6 -14.34 11.12 9.39
CA PRO A 6 -14.02 12.53 9.10
C PRO A 6 -13.58 12.76 7.64
N VAL A 7 -13.17 11.69 6.93
CA VAL A 7 -12.64 11.75 5.56
C VAL A 7 -13.52 10.97 4.58
N ARG A 8 -13.45 11.31 3.31
CA ARG A 8 -13.93 10.45 2.24
C ARG A 8 -12.86 9.42 1.91
N LEU A 9 -13.22 8.15 1.88
CA LEU A 9 -12.34 7.04 1.58
C LEU A 9 -12.71 6.43 0.23
N ILE A 10 -11.72 6.16 -0.61
CA ILE A 10 -11.85 5.37 -1.82
C ILE A 10 -10.98 4.12 -1.65
N GLY A 11 -11.58 2.95 -1.67
CA GLY A 11 -10.88 1.67 -1.71
C GLY A 11 -10.84 1.16 -3.15
N LEU A 12 -9.67 0.72 -3.60
CA LEU A 12 -9.44 0.17 -4.93
C LEU A 12 -8.88 -1.23 -4.81
N ASP A 13 -9.48 -2.18 -5.52
CA ASP A 13 -8.97 -3.55 -5.60
C ASP A 13 -9.33 -4.19 -6.96
N PRO A 14 -8.42 -4.98 -7.58
CA PRO A 14 -8.72 -5.72 -8.80
C PRO A 14 -9.61 -6.95 -8.57
N SER A 15 -9.79 -7.39 -7.33
CA SER A 15 -10.59 -8.54 -6.95
C SER A 15 -11.98 -8.16 -6.48
N TRP A 16 -13.01 -8.56 -7.22
CA TRP A 16 -14.41 -8.44 -6.79
C TRP A 16 -14.68 -9.11 -5.44
N ARG A 17 -14.05 -10.25 -5.18
CA ARG A 17 -14.18 -10.99 -3.93
C ARG A 17 -13.69 -10.18 -2.73
N GLU A 18 -12.56 -9.48 -2.89
CA GLU A 18 -12.01 -8.64 -1.82
C GLU A 18 -12.87 -7.38 -1.62
N LEU A 19 -13.41 -6.80 -2.69
CA LEU A 19 -14.36 -5.70 -2.59
C LEU A 19 -15.66 -6.12 -1.88
N GLU A 20 -16.19 -7.31 -2.15
CA GLU A 20 -17.34 -7.85 -1.40
C GLU A 20 -17.00 -8.07 0.08
N THR A 21 -15.82 -8.58 0.36
CA THR A 21 -15.33 -8.75 1.74
C THR A 21 -15.21 -7.41 2.45
N ALA A 22 -14.63 -6.40 1.79
CA ALA A 22 -14.55 -5.04 2.30
C ALA A 22 -15.93 -4.42 2.54
N THR A 23 -16.88 -4.61 1.61
CA THR A 23 -18.26 -4.15 1.74
C THR A 23 -18.90 -4.68 3.02
N ARG A 24 -18.78 -5.98 3.27
CA ARG A 24 -19.33 -6.62 4.49
C ARG A 24 -18.64 -6.14 5.76
N ARG A 25 -17.30 -6.07 5.78
CA ARG A 25 -16.53 -5.63 6.96
C ARG A 25 -16.79 -4.17 7.33
N LEU A 26 -16.93 -3.30 6.33
CA LEU A 26 -17.25 -1.89 6.52
C LEU A 26 -18.74 -1.64 6.75
N LYS A 27 -19.59 -2.66 6.63
CA LYS A 27 -21.04 -2.55 6.73
C LYS A 27 -21.60 -1.49 5.79
N LEU A 28 -21.12 -1.46 4.56
CA LEU A 28 -21.66 -0.55 3.56
C LEU A 28 -23.12 -0.88 3.31
N ASN A 29 -23.97 0.14 3.36
CA ASN A 29 -25.44 0.02 3.21
C ASN A 29 -26.17 -0.69 4.38
N GLU A 30 -25.51 -0.85 5.54
CA GLU A 30 -26.09 -1.45 6.73
C GLU A 30 -26.17 -0.42 7.88
N PRO A 31 -27.08 -0.63 8.86
CA PRO A 31 -27.13 0.18 10.07
C PRO A 31 -25.80 0.14 10.85
N GLY A 32 -25.26 1.32 11.16
CA GLY A 32 -23.98 1.49 11.88
C GLY A 32 -22.75 1.46 10.97
N GLY A 33 -22.91 1.37 9.67
CA GLY A 33 -21.88 1.59 8.68
C GLY A 33 -21.53 3.08 8.49
N PRO A 34 -20.62 3.41 7.54
CA PRO A 34 -20.30 4.79 7.21
C PRO A 34 -21.50 5.51 6.58
N PRO A 35 -21.60 6.82 6.76
CA PRO A 35 -22.59 7.63 6.06
C PRO A 35 -22.46 7.46 4.53
N GLU A 36 -23.57 7.61 3.83
CA GLU A 36 -23.62 7.54 2.37
C GLU A 36 -22.58 8.47 1.73
N GLY A 37 -21.86 7.96 0.73
CA GLY A 37 -20.81 8.70 0.02
C GLY A 37 -19.49 8.89 0.77
N ARG A 38 -19.38 8.43 2.03
CA ARG A 38 -18.10 8.50 2.79
C ARG A 38 -17.10 7.43 2.40
N VAL A 39 -17.56 6.26 2.00
CA VAL A 39 -16.72 5.17 1.51
C VAL A 39 -17.20 4.73 0.15
N THR A 40 -16.31 4.68 -0.81
CA THR A 40 -16.56 4.16 -2.16
C THR A 40 -15.57 3.05 -2.44
N LEU A 41 -16.04 1.89 -2.84
CA LEU A 41 -15.20 0.79 -3.30
C LEU A 41 -15.22 0.74 -4.83
N LEU A 42 -14.04 0.66 -5.43
CA LEU A 42 -13.86 0.67 -6.88
C LEU A 42 -13.14 -0.61 -7.32
N HIS A 43 -13.73 -1.30 -8.28
CA HIS A 43 -12.99 -2.33 -9.01
C HIS A 43 -12.05 -1.65 -10.00
N GLY A 44 -10.74 -1.94 -9.88
CA GLY A 44 -9.71 -1.32 -10.70
C GLY A 44 -8.30 -1.75 -10.30
N SER A 45 -7.29 -1.23 -10.99
CA SER A 45 -5.88 -1.51 -10.75
C SER A 45 -5.07 -0.22 -10.71
N LEU A 46 -3.96 -0.24 -9.97
CA LEU A 46 -2.98 0.86 -9.91
C LEU A 46 -2.13 0.96 -11.19
N THR A 47 -2.25 0.02 -12.11
CA THR A 47 -1.45 0.00 -13.34
C THR A 47 -2.01 0.87 -14.46
N TYR A 48 -3.19 1.45 -14.30
CA TYR A 48 -3.78 2.37 -15.27
C TYR A 48 -4.47 3.55 -14.57
N ARG A 49 -4.52 4.67 -15.29
CA ARG A 49 -5.13 5.91 -14.81
C ARG A 49 -6.63 5.72 -14.57
N ASP A 50 -7.10 6.21 -13.43
CA ASP A 50 -8.52 6.27 -13.10
C ASP A 50 -8.87 7.62 -12.47
N GLN A 51 -9.70 8.41 -13.14
CA GLN A 51 -10.07 9.74 -12.69
C GLN A 51 -10.90 9.74 -11.40
N ARG A 52 -11.49 8.60 -11.03
CA ARG A 52 -12.33 8.49 -9.83
C ARG A 52 -11.57 8.74 -8.53
N TRP A 53 -10.24 8.58 -8.54
CA TRP A 53 -9.36 8.83 -7.38
C TRP A 53 -8.18 9.77 -7.67
N ALA A 54 -8.15 10.38 -8.86
CA ALA A 54 -7.03 11.25 -9.28
C ALA A 54 -6.86 12.52 -8.43
N GLU A 55 -7.90 12.95 -7.70
CA GLU A 55 -7.87 14.14 -6.84
C GLU A 55 -7.75 13.79 -5.34
N ALA A 56 -7.31 12.58 -4.99
CA ALA A 56 -7.12 12.19 -3.62
C ALA A 56 -6.00 13.02 -2.95
N ASP A 57 -6.24 13.53 -1.74
CA ASP A 57 -5.23 14.27 -0.97
C ASP A 57 -4.12 13.35 -0.47
N ALA A 58 -4.45 12.10 -0.17
CA ALA A 58 -3.50 11.08 0.27
C ALA A 58 -3.84 9.72 -0.35
N ALA A 59 -2.82 8.87 -0.48
CA ALA A 59 -2.95 7.48 -0.89
C ALA A 59 -2.22 6.56 0.10
N ALA A 60 -2.73 5.34 0.26
CA ALA A 60 -2.09 4.30 1.05
C ALA A 60 -2.09 2.98 0.25
N LEU A 61 -0.90 2.48 -0.03
CA LEU A 61 -0.63 1.19 -0.67
C LEU A 61 -0.10 0.26 0.44
N ILE A 62 -1.02 -0.47 1.06
CA ILE A 62 -0.72 -1.24 2.27
C ILE A 62 -0.60 -2.71 1.92
N GLU A 63 0.61 -3.28 2.08
CA GLU A 63 0.90 -4.69 1.79
C GLU A 63 0.32 -5.08 0.41
N GLY A 64 0.72 -4.36 -0.64
CA GLY A 64 0.10 -4.48 -1.95
C GLY A 64 1.06 -4.43 -3.13
N ILE A 65 2.17 -3.69 -3.03
CA ILE A 65 3.11 -3.59 -4.15
C ILE A 65 3.82 -4.92 -4.44
N GLU A 66 4.01 -5.76 -3.43
CA GLU A 66 4.61 -7.09 -3.53
C GLU A 66 3.77 -8.08 -4.35
N HIS A 67 2.49 -7.81 -4.54
CA HIS A 67 1.60 -8.61 -5.41
C HIS A 67 1.66 -8.19 -6.89
N ILE A 68 2.32 -7.07 -7.19
CA ILE A 68 2.45 -6.54 -8.54
C ILE A 68 3.70 -7.13 -9.20
N ASP A 69 3.58 -7.55 -10.45
CA ASP A 69 4.75 -7.97 -11.22
C ASP A 69 5.78 -6.82 -11.25
N PRO A 70 7.06 -7.07 -10.90
CA PRO A 70 8.10 -6.05 -10.94
C PRO A 70 8.18 -5.27 -12.26
N ALA A 71 7.88 -5.91 -13.39
CA ALA A 71 7.82 -5.26 -14.69
C ALA A 71 6.70 -4.21 -14.81
N GLN A 72 5.69 -4.27 -13.94
CA GLN A 72 4.56 -3.34 -13.91
C GLN A 72 4.72 -2.20 -12.88
N LEU A 73 5.69 -2.28 -11.98
CA LEU A 73 5.94 -1.22 -10.99
C LEU A 73 6.12 0.17 -11.61
N PRO A 74 6.83 0.34 -12.75
CA PRO A 74 6.93 1.64 -13.41
C PRO A 74 5.58 2.23 -13.85
N LEU A 75 4.57 1.39 -14.13
CA LEU A 75 3.22 1.86 -14.44
C LEU A 75 2.52 2.38 -13.18
N VAL A 76 2.66 1.67 -12.06
CA VAL A 76 2.14 2.11 -10.76
C VAL A 76 2.78 3.43 -10.34
N GLU A 77 4.10 3.53 -10.44
CA GLU A 77 4.85 4.76 -10.16
C GLU A 77 4.31 5.93 -10.97
N ARG A 78 4.18 5.77 -12.28
CA ARG A 78 3.64 6.81 -13.16
C ARG A 78 2.22 7.20 -12.77
N VAL A 79 1.34 6.22 -12.54
CA VAL A 79 -0.08 6.48 -12.23
C VAL A 79 -0.25 7.12 -10.87
N VAL A 80 0.40 6.59 -9.83
CA VAL A 80 0.20 7.05 -8.45
C VAL A 80 1.02 8.32 -8.17
N PHE A 81 2.32 8.31 -8.47
CA PHE A 81 3.22 9.41 -8.12
C PHE A 81 3.30 10.49 -9.22
N GLY A 82 3.10 10.11 -10.49
CA GLY A 82 3.20 11.01 -11.63
C GLY A 82 1.89 11.70 -12.00
N GLU A 83 0.79 10.94 -12.08
CA GLU A 83 -0.51 11.46 -12.58
C GLU A 83 -1.45 11.85 -11.44
N ALA A 84 -1.77 10.95 -10.51
CA ALA A 84 -2.64 11.25 -9.37
C ALA A 84 -1.98 12.22 -8.38
N ARG A 85 -0.71 12.02 -8.09
CA ARG A 85 0.14 12.91 -7.31
C ARG A 85 -0.47 13.37 -5.98
N PRO A 86 -0.94 12.49 -5.09
CA PRO A 86 -1.40 12.89 -3.77
C PRO A 86 -0.31 13.66 -2.99
N LYS A 87 -0.70 14.51 -2.06
CA LYS A 87 0.26 15.24 -1.21
C LYS A 87 1.06 14.30 -0.30
N THR A 88 0.43 13.20 0.11
CA THR A 88 1.04 12.18 0.95
C THR A 88 0.72 10.81 0.38
N ILE A 89 1.75 9.95 0.28
CA ILE A 89 1.59 8.55 -0.12
C ILE A 89 2.29 7.69 0.92
N VAL A 90 1.59 6.69 1.44
CA VAL A 90 2.14 5.69 2.33
C VAL A 90 2.23 4.38 1.57
N VAL A 91 3.39 3.76 1.59
CA VAL A 91 3.61 2.43 1.02
C VAL A 91 4.15 1.52 2.11
N THR A 92 3.53 0.36 2.29
CA THR A 92 4.06 -0.69 3.16
C THR A 92 4.25 -1.97 2.38
N THR A 93 5.23 -2.77 2.78
CA THR A 93 5.55 -4.06 2.19
C THR A 93 6.30 -4.94 3.19
N PRO A 94 6.29 -6.27 3.08
CA PRO A 94 7.11 -7.13 3.89
C PRO A 94 8.60 -6.78 3.82
N ASN A 95 9.30 -6.96 4.93
CA ASN A 95 10.75 -6.85 5.00
C ASN A 95 11.38 -8.26 4.87
N ALA A 96 12.02 -8.53 3.74
CA ALA A 96 12.66 -9.83 3.48
C ALA A 96 13.81 -10.14 4.46
N ASP A 97 14.51 -9.11 4.97
CA ASP A 97 15.58 -9.33 5.98
C ASP A 97 15.03 -10.00 7.25
N TYR A 98 13.75 -9.76 7.58
CA TYR A 98 13.11 -10.32 8.76
C TYR A 98 12.65 -11.78 8.57
N ASN A 99 12.58 -12.28 7.36
CA ASN A 99 12.04 -13.61 7.05
C ASN A 99 12.77 -14.76 7.74
N VAL A 100 14.05 -14.59 8.01
CA VAL A 100 14.87 -15.59 8.70
C VAL A 100 14.43 -15.84 10.16
N LEU A 101 13.65 -14.93 10.73
CA LEU A 101 13.12 -15.05 12.10
C LEU A 101 11.79 -15.82 12.17
N PHE A 102 11.17 -16.12 11.03
CA PHE A 102 9.96 -16.96 11.00
C PHE A 102 10.35 -18.45 10.96
N GLU A 103 10.25 -19.14 12.09
CA GLU A 103 10.64 -20.55 12.24
C GLU A 103 9.99 -21.50 11.21
N THR A 104 8.78 -21.17 10.76
CA THR A 104 8.02 -22.01 9.82
C THR A 104 8.26 -21.65 8.36
N LEU A 105 8.99 -20.56 8.07
CA LEU A 105 9.26 -20.13 6.71
C LEU A 105 10.55 -20.76 6.19
N PRO A 106 10.52 -21.55 5.13
CA PRO A 106 11.74 -22.11 4.53
C PRO A 106 12.70 -21.01 4.06
N ALA A 107 13.99 -21.25 4.18
CA ALA A 107 15.00 -20.29 3.73
C ALA A 107 14.81 -19.91 2.26
N GLY A 108 14.77 -18.60 1.99
CA GLY A 108 14.55 -18.06 0.65
C GLY A 108 13.10 -18.11 0.16
N ALA A 109 12.15 -18.58 0.99
CA ALA A 109 10.73 -18.52 0.64
C ALA A 109 10.12 -17.16 0.97
N MET A 110 9.14 -16.76 0.20
CA MET A 110 8.28 -15.62 0.48
C MET A 110 7.17 -15.98 1.46
N ARG A 111 6.67 -15.00 2.20
CA ARG A 111 5.63 -15.19 3.24
C ARG A 111 4.27 -15.60 2.67
N HIS A 112 4.01 -15.25 1.42
CA HIS A 112 2.73 -15.53 0.78
C HIS A 112 2.95 -16.05 -0.66
N PRO A 113 2.17 -17.04 -1.11
CA PRO A 113 2.33 -17.62 -2.46
C PRO A 113 2.04 -16.63 -3.60
N ASP A 114 1.24 -15.57 -3.35
CA ASP A 114 0.90 -14.56 -4.34
C ASP A 114 1.91 -13.40 -4.39
N HIS A 115 2.92 -13.37 -3.51
CA HIS A 115 3.98 -12.39 -3.60
C HIS A 115 4.81 -12.63 -4.87
N ARG A 116 5.09 -11.58 -5.60
CA ARG A 116 5.97 -11.57 -6.76
C ARG A 116 7.41 -11.26 -6.39
N PHE A 117 7.58 -10.55 -5.27
CA PHE A 117 8.85 -10.23 -4.64
C PHE A 117 8.63 -9.90 -3.16
N GLU A 118 9.70 -9.96 -2.39
CA GLU A 118 9.79 -9.34 -1.07
C GLU A 118 11.16 -8.65 -1.02
N TRP A 119 11.16 -7.38 -0.71
CA TRP A 119 12.37 -6.58 -0.69
C TRP A 119 13.03 -6.56 0.68
N THR A 120 14.34 -6.61 0.69
CA THR A 120 15.16 -6.18 1.82
C THR A 120 14.95 -4.69 2.10
N ARG A 121 15.34 -4.23 3.27
CA ARG A 121 15.30 -2.80 3.61
C ARG A 121 16.10 -1.95 2.63
N ALA A 122 17.24 -2.44 2.17
CA ALA A 122 18.09 -1.73 1.20
C ALA A 122 17.42 -1.60 -0.17
N GLU A 123 16.78 -2.66 -0.67
CA GLU A 123 16.05 -2.64 -1.95
C GLU A 123 14.83 -1.72 -1.89
N PHE A 124 14.05 -1.81 -0.81
CA PHE A 124 12.89 -0.93 -0.63
C PHE A 124 13.29 0.54 -0.51
N ALA A 125 14.36 0.83 0.22
CA ALA A 125 14.89 2.19 0.31
C ALA A 125 15.37 2.69 -1.06
N ALA A 126 16.13 1.89 -1.80
CA ALA A 126 16.63 2.28 -3.12
C ALA A 126 15.49 2.57 -4.11
N TRP A 127 14.45 1.73 -4.15
CA TRP A 127 13.27 1.97 -4.95
C TRP A 127 12.55 3.25 -4.53
N SER A 128 12.31 3.41 -3.23
CA SER A 128 11.58 4.56 -2.68
C SER A 128 12.32 5.88 -2.94
N ASP A 129 13.64 5.91 -2.76
CA ASP A 129 14.46 7.09 -3.05
C ASP A 129 14.45 7.43 -4.55
N GLY A 130 14.50 6.42 -5.43
CA GLY A 130 14.38 6.58 -6.87
C GLY A 130 13.04 7.19 -7.28
N VAL A 131 11.93 6.68 -6.73
CA VAL A 131 10.58 7.22 -6.96
C VAL A 131 10.46 8.66 -6.43
N ALA A 132 10.95 8.92 -5.21
CA ALA A 132 10.91 10.24 -4.62
C ALA A 132 11.65 11.26 -5.50
N ALA A 133 12.85 10.92 -5.97
CA ALA A 133 13.65 11.77 -6.85
C ALA A 133 12.95 12.00 -8.22
N ALA A 134 12.40 10.95 -8.82
CA ALA A 134 11.78 11.01 -10.15
C ALA A 134 10.50 11.88 -10.17
N TYR A 135 9.71 11.84 -9.08
CA TYR A 135 8.39 12.48 -9.03
C TYR A 135 8.32 13.71 -8.10
N GLY A 136 9.43 14.11 -7.50
CA GLY A 136 9.53 15.32 -6.68
C GLY A 136 8.88 15.18 -5.30
N TYR A 137 9.01 14.02 -4.68
CA TYR A 137 8.64 13.77 -3.28
C TYR A 137 9.88 13.77 -2.38
N ARG A 138 9.64 13.93 -1.10
CA ARG A 138 10.56 13.55 -0.01
C ARG A 138 10.06 12.24 0.56
N VAL A 139 10.96 11.35 0.95
CA VAL A 139 10.59 10.07 1.56
C VAL A 139 11.19 9.96 2.97
N ALA A 140 10.42 9.37 3.87
CA ALA A 140 10.84 8.98 5.20
C ALA A 140 10.44 7.53 5.45
N PHE A 141 11.28 6.80 6.19
CA PHE A 141 11.08 5.37 6.47
C PHE A 141 10.69 5.14 7.92
N ALA A 142 9.85 4.14 8.16
CA ALA A 142 9.52 3.68 9.49
C ALA A 142 9.36 2.14 9.52
N PRO A 143 9.73 1.49 10.63
CA PRO A 143 9.44 0.08 10.84
C PRO A 143 7.98 -0.13 11.22
N ILE A 144 7.44 -1.32 10.93
CA ILE A 144 6.10 -1.75 11.37
C ILE A 144 6.25 -3.11 12.08
N GLY A 145 5.87 -3.16 13.34
CA GLY A 145 6.00 -4.32 14.22
C GLY A 145 7.22 -4.25 15.13
N ASP A 146 7.50 -5.34 15.83
CA ASP A 146 8.63 -5.44 16.75
C ASP A 146 9.95 -5.42 15.99
N VAL A 147 10.89 -4.60 16.47
CA VAL A 147 12.17 -4.36 15.80
C VAL A 147 13.23 -5.31 16.34
N ASP A 148 13.75 -6.18 15.48
CA ASP A 148 14.97 -6.93 15.72
C ASP A 148 16.20 -6.08 15.39
N ALA A 149 17.26 -6.18 16.20
CA ALA A 149 18.46 -5.34 16.05
C ALA A 149 19.23 -5.58 14.74
N ALA A 150 19.22 -6.81 14.20
CA ALA A 150 19.91 -7.18 12.97
C ALA A 150 19.01 -7.08 11.74
N HIS A 151 17.75 -7.51 11.88
CA HIS A 151 16.83 -7.74 10.77
C HIS A 151 15.76 -6.66 10.61
N GLY A 152 15.66 -5.70 11.55
CA GLY A 152 14.63 -4.66 11.54
C GLY A 152 13.26 -5.18 11.99
N ALA A 153 12.19 -4.62 11.44
CA ALA A 153 10.81 -5.05 11.73
C ALA A 153 10.27 -5.97 10.64
N PRO A 154 9.21 -6.73 10.92
CA PRO A 154 8.60 -7.65 9.94
C PRO A 154 8.06 -6.95 8.68
N SER A 155 7.52 -5.75 8.81
CA SER A 155 7.12 -4.92 7.66
C SER A 155 7.83 -3.58 7.71
N GLN A 156 7.91 -2.94 6.57
CA GLN A 156 8.59 -1.66 6.36
C GLN A 156 7.65 -0.67 5.69
N MET A 157 7.82 0.60 6.00
CA MET A 157 6.97 1.69 5.52
C MET A 157 7.81 2.82 4.94
N ALA A 158 7.37 3.34 3.81
CA ALA A 158 7.83 4.59 3.23
C ALA A 158 6.67 5.60 3.21
N VAL A 159 6.93 6.81 3.70
CA VAL A 159 6.00 7.94 3.67
C VAL A 159 6.56 9.00 2.75
N PHE A 160 5.90 9.19 1.62
CA PHE A 160 6.24 10.20 0.63
C PHE A 160 5.41 11.46 0.87
N THR A 161 6.06 12.63 0.84
CA THR A 161 5.41 13.94 1.00
C THR A 161 5.94 14.94 -0.02
N ARG A 162 5.09 15.81 -0.54
CA ARG A 162 5.46 16.87 -1.46
C ARG A 162 4.84 18.22 -1.08
#